data_9d6af617c097ee7853f8ab72387efbc8
#
_entry.id   9d6af617c097ee7853f8ab72387efbc8
#
_cell.length_a   1.000
_cell.length_b   1.000
_cell.length_c   1.000
_cell.angle_alpha   90.00
_cell.angle_beta   90.00
_cell.angle_gamma   90.00
#
_symmetry.space_group_name_H-M   'P 1'
#
loop_
_entity.id
_entity.type
_entity.pdbx_description
1 polymer ?
#
loop_
_entity_poly.entity_id
_entity_poly.type
_entity_poly.pdbx_seq_one_letter_code
_entity_poly.pdbx_strand_id
1 'polypeptide(L)'
;IWEIGDELPYSATDLSANLNYFKHVVWFAAYNNTASANDTYNAAEASLINFIMGGGNLFINPIDFEDTTFTWFPLDSLITLNPNGRLYTGRVIESPIDTSLNLSVSHLIAVKVKGFWPHESEFENITELYHMADPEGSDGWTGNPTVCSMGQYRVSPTELSGKVVIMTLPLHDGYRPKLQGNGSSIKLFQYLFETEFLE
;
A
#
# COMPACT_ATOMS: atom_id res chain seq x y z
N ILE A 1 17.94 -6.38 -1.55
CA ILE A 1 17.18 -5.68 -0.49
C ILE A 1 18.07 -4.54 0.00
N TRP A 2 17.52 -3.36 0.00
CA TRP A 2 18.17 -2.19 0.58
C TRP A 2 17.42 -1.80 1.85
N GLU A 3 18.10 -1.90 2.99
CA GLU A 3 17.57 -1.47 4.27
C GLU A 3 18.00 -0.03 4.51
N ILE A 4 17.01 0.88 4.54
CA ILE A 4 17.27 2.31 4.77
C ILE A 4 17.50 2.59 6.26
N GLY A 5 17.18 1.66 7.15
CA GLY A 5 17.49 1.73 8.58
C GLY A 5 17.10 3.04 9.28
N ASP A 6 17.80 3.35 10.36
CA ASP A 6 17.58 4.57 11.17
C ASP A 6 18.44 5.76 10.71
N GLU A 7 19.10 5.66 9.55
CA GLU A 7 20.00 6.69 9.03
C GLU A 7 19.23 7.78 8.24
N LEU A 8 18.34 8.48 8.90
CA LEU A 8 17.69 9.67 8.34
C LEU A 8 18.42 10.95 8.75
N PRO A 9 18.50 11.93 7.83
CA PRO A 9 18.04 11.94 6.45
C PRO A 9 19.04 11.28 5.49
N TYR A 10 18.58 10.36 4.66
CA TYR A 10 19.40 9.87 3.54
C TYR A 10 19.39 10.88 2.37
N SER A 11 20.41 10.81 1.53
CA SER A 11 20.49 11.68 0.36
C SER A 11 19.42 11.35 -0.67
N ALA A 12 18.55 12.31 -0.99
CA ALA A 12 17.56 12.18 -2.06
C ALA A 12 18.23 11.87 -3.42
N THR A 13 19.44 12.36 -3.63
CA THR A 13 20.23 12.07 -4.84
C THR A 13 20.62 10.59 -4.91
N ASP A 14 21.09 10.04 -3.80
CA ASP A 14 21.49 8.62 -3.75
C ASP A 14 20.28 7.71 -3.89
N LEU A 15 19.15 8.06 -3.27
CA LEU A 15 17.90 7.34 -3.42
C LEU A 15 17.43 7.33 -4.88
N SER A 16 17.34 8.50 -5.51
CA SER A 16 16.93 8.62 -6.91
C SER A 16 17.85 7.86 -7.85
N ALA A 17 19.17 7.92 -7.62
CA ALA A 17 20.15 7.16 -8.42
C ALA A 17 19.94 5.66 -8.29
N ASN A 18 19.66 5.17 -7.08
CA ASN A 18 19.39 3.74 -6.84
C ASN A 18 18.06 3.29 -7.46
N LEU A 19 17.01 4.08 -7.33
CA LEU A 19 15.69 3.76 -7.91
C LEU A 19 15.79 3.54 -9.43
N ASN A 20 16.61 4.31 -10.13
CA ASN A 20 16.79 4.20 -11.57
C ASN A 20 17.39 2.86 -12.07
N TYR A 21 17.92 2.04 -11.18
CA TYR A 21 18.36 0.68 -11.54
C TYR A 21 17.23 -0.36 -11.55
N PHE A 22 16.05 0.00 -11.09
CA PHE A 22 14.92 -0.93 -10.93
C PHE A 22 13.75 -0.51 -11.81
N LYS A 23 13.00 -1.49 -12.30
CA LYS A 23 11.69 -1.29 -12.92
C LYS A 23 10.55 -1.30 -11.89
N HIS A 24 10.75 -2.06 -10.82
CA HIS A 24 9.73 -2.29 -9.80
C HIS A 24 10.34 -2.11 -8.42
N VAL A 25 9.62 -1.39 -7.57
CA VAL A 25 10.02 -1.11 -6.19
C VAL A 25 8.91 -1.53 -5.25
N VAL A 26 9.26 -2.25 -4.19
CA VAL A 26 8.41 -2.51 -3.05
C VAL A 26 8.94 -1.66 -1.90
N TRP A 27 8.15 -0.65 -1.52
CA TRP A 27 8.45 0.20 -0.36
C TRP A 27 7.58 -0.22 0.81
N PHE A 28 8.21 -0.73 1.82
CA PHE A 28 7.49 -1.32 2.92
C PHE A 28 8.09 -0.84 4.25
N ALA A 29 7.22 -0.55 5.21
CA ALA A 29 7.60 -0.10 6.54
C ALA A 29 7.57 -1.25 7.54
N ALA A 30 8.54 -1.30 8.46
CA ALA A 30 8.52 -2.26 9.54
C ALA A 30 7.42 -1.90 10.56
N TYR A 31 6.63 -2.90 10.93
CA TYR A 31 5.48 -2.75 11.83
C TYR A 31 5.82 -2.17 13.21
N ASN A 32 6.99 -2.43 13.73
CA ASN A 32 7.43 -2.02 15.06
C ASN A 32 8.08 -0.63 15.11
N ASN A 33 8.11 0.10 14.00
CA ASN A 33 8.77 1.40 13.91
C ASN A 33 7.93 2.38 13.08
N THR A 34 6.69 2.62 13.50
CA THR A 34 5.69 3.37 12.72
C THR A 34 6.09 4.83 12.49
N ALA A 35 6.65 5.51 13.47
CA ALA A 35 7.08 6.90 13.35
C ALA A 35 8.21 7.06 12.32
N SER A 36 9.28 6.27 12.49
CA SER A 36 10.41 6.29 11.54
C SER A 36 10.00 5.84 10.13
N ALA A 37 9.00 4.96 10.02
CA ALA A 37 8.50 4.53 8.73
C ALA A 37 7.85 5.67 7.94
N ASN A 38 7.04 6.51 8.61
CA ASN A 38 6.42 7.67 7.99
C ASN A 38 7.46 8.75 7.65
N ASP A 39 8.42 9.00 8.54
CA ASP A 39 9.51 9.95 8.28
C ASP A 39 10.37 9.50 7.10
N THR A 40 10.67 8.22 7.02
CA THR A 40 11.40 7.61 5.89
C THR A 40 10.64 7.79 4.58
N TYR A 41 9.33 7.55 4.61
CA TYR A 41 8.48 7.76 3.45
C TYR A 41 8.47 9.22 3.02
N ASN A 42 8.22 10.16 3.94
CA ASN A 42 8.16 11.59 3.64
C ASN A 42 9.49 12.09 3.04
N ALA A 43 10.62 11.61 3.54
CA ALA A 43 11.94 11.94 2.99
C ALA A 43 12.15 11.37 1.56
N ALA A 44 11.50 10.25 1.22
CA ALA A 44 11.61 9.60 -0.09
C ALA A 44 10.61 10.11 -1.13
N GLU A 45 9.56 10.81 -0.72
CA GLU A 45 8.38 11.12 -1.54
C GLU A 45 8.74 11.66 -2.91
N ALA A 46 9.55 12.72 -2.98
CA ALA A 46 9.91 13.33 -4.26
C ALA A 46 10.66 12.34 -5.20
N SER A 47 11.50 11.49 -4.64
CA SER A 47 12.24 10.48 -5.42
C SER A 47 11.33 9.37 -5.92
N LEU A 48 10.35 8.97 -5.12
CA LEU A 48 9.35 7.96 -5.50
C LEU A 48 8.41 8.50 -6.58
N ILE A 49 7.95 9.76 -6.45
CA ILE A 49 7.14 10.41 -7.49
C ILE A 49 7.91 10.48 -8.81
N ASN A 50 9.16 10.93 -8.80
CA ASN A 50 9.98 10.96 -10.00
C ASN A 50 10.18 9.57 -10.62
N PHE A 51 10.37 8.55 -9.79
CA PHE A 51 10.50 7.17 -10.24
C PHE A 51 9.24 6.67 -10.98
N ILE A 52 8.06 6.88 -10.41
CA ILE A 52 6.80 6.46 -11.05
C ILE A 52 6.48 7.28 -12.29
N MET A 53 6.74 8.60 -12.27
CA MET A 53 6.57 9.45 -13.46
C MET A 53 7.52 9.06 -14.59
N GLY A 54 8.68 8.47 -14.28
CA GLY A 54 9.60 7.87 -15.24
C GLY A 54 9.23 6.46 -15.71
N GLY A 55 8.06 5.93 -15.36
CA GLY A 55 7.56 4.63 -15.77
C GLY A 55 7.90 3.47 -14.82
N GLY A 56 8.51 3.73 -13.67
CA GLY A 56 8.76 2.72 -12.64
C GLY A 56 7.51 2.33 -11.88
N ASN A 57 7.31 1.05 -11.59
CA ASN A 57 6.17 0.55 -10.83
C ASN A 57 6.48 0.50 -9.33
N LEU A 58 5.56 1.02 -8.51
CA LEU A 58 5.73 1.14 -7.07
C LEU A 58 4.62 0.41 -6.32
N PHE A 59 5.00 -0.51 -5.44
CA PHE A 59 4.14 -0.99 -4.38
C PHE A 59 4.55 -0.32 -3.06
N ILE A 60 3.60 0.36 -2.41
CA ILE A 60 3.83 1.04 -1.14
C ILE A 60 2.92 0.47 -0.06
N ASN A 61 3.52 0.12 1.09
CA ASN A 61 2.81 -0.40 2.26
C ASN A 61 3.08 0.48 3.49
N PRO A 62 2.35 1.59 3.63
CA PRO A 62 2.49 2.47 4.80
C PRO A 62 1.89 1.82 6.04
N ILE A 63 2.36 2.23 7.20
CA ILE A 63 1.83 1.82 8.49
C ILE A 63 1.44 3.06 9.29
N ASP A 64 0.21 3.06 9.83
CA ASP A 64 -0.30 4.13 10.71
C ASP A 64 -0.12 5.55 10.14
N PHE A 65 -0.43 5.71 8.85
CA PHE A 65 -0.34 7.01 8.18
C PHE A 65 -1.54 7.90 8.50
N GLU A 66 -1.33 9.22 8.43
CA GLU A 66 -2.35 10.23 8.66
C GLU A 66 -2.83 10.85 7.33
N ASP A 67 -3.91 11.62 7.37
CA ASP A 67 -4.55 12.23 6.20
C ASP A 67 -3.63 13.19 5.41
N THR A 68 -2.58 13.70 6.05
CA THR A 68 -1.57 14.57 5.42
C THR A 68 -0.43 13.81 4.74
N THR A 69 -0.37 12.50 4.94
CA THR A 69 0.59 11.61 4.29
C THR A 69 0.02 11.21 2.92
N PHE A 70 0.87 11.02 1.93
CA PHE A 70 0.42 10.61 0.59
C PHE A 70 -0.56 11.58 -0.09
N THR A 71 -0.36 12.89 0.07
CA THR A 71 -1.19 13.91 -0.58
C THR A 71 -1.18 13.82 -2.11
N TRP A 72 -0.21 13.14 -2.66
CA TRP A 72 -0.07 12.85 -4.08
C TRP A 72 -0.78 11.57 -4.53
N PHE A 73 -1.17 10.70 -3.59
CA PHE A 73 -1.96 9.52 -3.92
C PHE A 73 -3.45 9.86 -3.77
N PRO A 74 -4.29 9.56 -4.76
CA PRO A 74 -5.70 9.94 -4.75
C PRO A 74 -6.50 9.06 -3.78
N LEU A 75 -6.32 9.34 -2.52
CA LEU A 75 -7.12 8.78 -1.44
C LEU A 75 -8.22 9.78 -1.11
N ASP A 76 -9.47 9.34 -1.18
CA ASP A 76 -10.60 10.08 -0.66
C ASP A 76 -11.15 9.42 0.61
N SER A 77 -11.68 10.20 1.49
CA SER A 77 -12.48 9.76 2.65
C SER A 77 -11.81 8.66 3.48
N LEU A 78 -10.65 8.94 4.08
CA LEU A 78 -9.97 8.00 4.98
C LEU A 78 -10.83 7.66 6.21
N ILE A 79 -10.94 6.37 6.49
CA ILE A 79 -11.61 5.84 7.69
C ILE A 79 -10.63 4.99 8.52
N THR A 80 -10.68 5.12 9.83
CA THR A 80 -9.93 4.23 10.72
C THR A 80 -10.73 2.95 10.97
N LEU A 81 -10.24 1.81 10.48
CA LEU A 81 -10.90 0.52 10.58
C LEU A 81 -10.92 -0.04 12.01
N ASN A 82 -9.94 0.34 12.81
CA ASN A 82 -9.77 -0.14 14.16
C ASN A 82 -9.52 1.01 15.15
N PRO A 83 -10.54 1.79 15.49
CA PRO A 83 -10.40 3.00 16.32
C PRO A 83 -9.73 2.73 17.68
N ASN A 84 -9.82 1.49 18.19
CA ASN A 84 -9.15 1.06 19.41
C ASN A 84 -7.69 0.60 19.17
N GLY A 85 -7.14 0.79 17.96
CA GLY A 85 -5.79 0.37 17.59
C GLY A 85 -5.60 -1.15 17.47
N ARG A 86 -6.69 -1.91 17.31
CA ARG A 86 -6.62 -3.38 17.21
C ARG A 86 -7.56 -3.89 16.12
N LEU A 87 -6.98 -4.54 15.11
CA LEU A 87 -7.73 -5.29 14.11
C LEU A 87 -7.55 -6.80 14.40
N TYR A 88 -8.64 -7.45 14.73
CA TYR A 88 -8.63 -8.82 15.22
C TYR A 88 -8.46 -9.86 14.10
N THR A 89 -8.02 -11.04 14.47
CA THR A 89 -7.90 -12.19 13.57
C THR A 89 -9.24 -12.59 12.97
N GLY A 90 -9.20 -13.18 11.80
CA GLY A 90 -10.39 -13.67 11.10
C GLY A 90 -11.15 -12.60 10.30
N ARG A 91 -10.72 -11.33 10.31
CA ARG A 91 -11.32 -10.31 9.43
C ARG A 91 -11.02 -10.64 7.99
N VAL A 92 -12.07 -10.65 7.17
CA VAL A 92 -11.99 -11.03 5.77
C VAL A 92 -11.65 -9.80 4.92
N ILE A 93 -10.76 -10.04 3.97
CA ILE A 93 -10.30 -9.06 3.00
C ILE A 93 -10.60 -9.66 1.62
N GLU A 94 -11.53 -9.04 0.92
CA GLU A 94 -12.02 -9.57 -0.34
C GLU A 94 -11.33 -8.90 -1.52
N SER A 95 -11.04 -9.69 -2.54
CA SER A 95 -10.54 -9.20 -3.81
C SER A 95 -11.67 -9.20 -4.84
N PRO A 96 -12.05 -8.04 -5.40
CA PRO A 96 -13.05 -7.97 -6.46
C PRO A 96 -12.57 -8.54 -7.79
N ILE A 97 -11.24 -8.74 -7.93
CA ILE A 97 -10.64 -9.27 -9.16
C ILE A 97 -10.80 -10.79 -9.24
N ASP A 98 -10.42 -11.47 -8.16
CA ASP A 98 -10.44 -12.94 -8.08
C ASP A 98 -10.54 -13.37 -6.62
N THR A 99 -11.58 -14.15 -6.31
CA THR A 99 -11.79 -14.70 -4.96
C THR A 99 -10.65 -15.62 -4.48
N SER A 100 -9.85 -16.15 -5.39
CA SER A 100 -8.67 -16.93 -5.03
C SER A 100 -7.56 -16.07 -4.39
N LEU A 101 -7.66 -14.75 -4.52
CA LEU A 101 -6.77 -13.77 -3.89
C LEU A 101 -7.25 -13.34 -2.50
N ASN A 102 -8.48 -13.70 -2.10
CA ASN A 102 -9.00 -13.31 -0.79
C ASN A 102 -8.05 -13.61 0.35
N LEU A 103 -7.94 -12.67 1.26
CA LEU A 103 -7.07 -12.73 2.43
C LEU A 103 -7.90 -12.67 3.71
N SER A 104 -7.27 -12.99 4.81
CA SER A 104 -7.81 -12.74 6.15
C SER A 104 -6.69 -12.32 7.10
N VAL A 105 -7.07 -11.60 8.15
CA VAL A 105 -6.14 -11.23 9.22
C VAL A 105 -5.76 -12.48 10.02
N SER A 106 -4.50 -12.90 9.93
CA SER A 106 -4.00 -14.11 10.59
C SER A 106 -3.51 -13.87 12.01
N HIS A 107 -3.02 -12.66 12.29
CA HIS A 107 -2.53 -12.25 13.59
C HIS A 107 -3.02 -10.84 13.90
N LEU A 108 -3.26 -10.58 15.18
CA LEU A 108 -3.68 -9.27 15.66
C LEU A 108 -2.79 -8.16 15.08
N ILE A 109 -3.44 -7.18 14.46
CA ILE A 109 -2.80 -5.94 13.99
C ILE A 109 -3.05 -4.90 15.08
N ALA A 110 -1.99 -4.43 15.73
CA ALA A 110 -2.04 -3.53 16.89
C ALA A 110 -1.53 -2.11 16.55
N VAL A 111 -1.76 -1.68 15.32
CA VAL A 111 -1.59 -0.29 14.87
C VAL A 111 -2.88 0.16 14.21
N LYS A 112 -3.07 1.48 14.08
CA LYS A 112 -4.22 2.01 13.34
C LYS A 112 -4.11 1.62 11.87
N VAL A 113 -5.19 1.08 11.34
CA VAL A 113 -5.32 0.72 9.94
C VAL A 113 -6.34 1.64 9.29
N LYS A 114 -6.00 2.18 8.15
CA LYS A 114 -6.88 3.04 7.36
C LYS A 114 -7.52 2.27 6.22
N GLY A 115 -8.82 2.45 6.04
CA GLY A 115 -9.49 2.19 4.79
C GLY A 115 -9.70 3.50 4.04
N PHE A 116 -9.94 3.44 2.75
CA PHE A 116 -10.13 4.62 1.91
C PHE A 116 -11.08 4.33 0.75
N TRP A 117 -11.45 5.37 0.05
CA TRP A 117 -12.09 5.28 -1.26
C TRP A 117 -11.17 5.95 -2.28
N PRO A 118 -10.80 5.28 -3.38
CA PRO A 118 -9.97 5.88 -4.42
C PRO A 118 -10.67 7.08 -5.04
N HIS A 119 -9.95 8.17 -5.24
CA HIS A 119 -10.47 9.36 -5.93
C HIS A 119 -10.10 9.33 -7.41
N GLU A 120 -11.09 9.32 -8.29
CA GLU A 120 -10.89 9.09 -9.73
C GLU A 120 -10.39 10.30 -10.53
N SER A 121 -10.22 11.49 -9.91
CA SER A 121 -9.96 12.71 -10.69
C SER A 121 -8.55 12.85 -11.26
N GLU A 122 -7.56 12.18 -10.67
CA GLU A 122 -6.14 12.34 -11.03
C GLU A 122 -5.47 11.03 -11.44
N PHE A 123 -6.15 9.92 -11.22
CA PHE A 123 -5.67 8.58 -11.55
C PHE A 123 -6.42 8.01 -12.73
N GLU A 124 -5.68 7.33 -13.57
CA GLU A 124 -6.19 6.53 -14.66
C GLU A 124 -6.09 5.03 -14.30
N ASN A 125 -6.92 4.22 -14.91
CA ASN A 125 -6.88 2.77 -14.75
C ASN A 125 -6.94 2.31 -13.29
N ILE A 126 -7.78 2.97 -12.48
CA ILE A 126 -7.94 2.59 -11.08
C ILE A 126 -8.52 1.19 -10.99
N THR A 127 -7.84 0.35 -10.24
CA THR A 127 -8.26 -1.01 -9.94
C THR A 127 -8.25 -1.23 -8.44
N GLU A 128 -9.41 -1.50 -7.85
CA GLU A 128 -9.48 -1.98 -6.48
C GLU A 128 -8.94 -3.41 -6.42
N LEU A 129 -7.89 -3.62 -5.63
CA LEU A 129 -7.30 -4.94 -5.44
C LEU A 129 -7.88 -5.65 -4.23
N TYR A 130 -8.14 -4.90 -3.16
CA TYR A 130 -8.73 -5.42 -1.93
C TYR A 130 -9.59 -4.38 -1.22
N HIS A 131 -10.68 -4.86 -0.64
CA HIS A 131 -11.45 -4.14 0.37
C HIS A 131 -11.68 -5.00 1.61
N MET A 132 -12.03 -4.35 2.72
CA MET A 132 -12.52 -5.07 3.90
C MET A 132 -13.95 -5.53 3.64
N ALA A 133 -14.25 -6.78 3.94
CA ALA A 133 -15.64 -7.22 3.98
C ALA A 133 -16.43 -6.43 5.04
N ASP A 134 -17.69 -6.12 4.74
CA ASP A 134 -18.57 -5.44 5.69
C ASP A 134 -18.69 -6.28 6.97
N PRO A 135 -18.33 -5.73 8.13
CA PRO A 135 -18.37 -6.49 9.36
C PRO A 135 -19.83 -6.65 9.82
N GLU A 136 -20.23 -7.86 10.08
CA GLU A 136 -21.48 -8.11 10.79
C GLU A 136 -21.30 -7.74 12.26
N GLY A 137 -21.38 -6.44 12.59
CA GLY A 137 -21.45 -6.04 14.00
C GLY A 137 -20.44 -5.00 14.51
N SER A 138 -19.59 -5.32 15.48
CA SER A 138 -18.91 -4.38 16.38
C SER A 138 -17.56 -3.82 15.91
N ASP A 139 -17.16 -4.02 14.67
CA ASP A 139 -15.92 -3.44 14.15
C ASP A 139 -16.10 -1.95 13.79
N GLY A 140 -15.01 -1.24 13.66
CA GLY A 140 -15.01 0.22 13.57
C GLY A 140 -15.41 0.81 12.21
N TRP A 141 -15.87 -0.02 11.24
CA TRP A 141 -16.26 0.44 9.92
C TRP A 141 -17.62 -0.10 9.48
N THR A 142 -18.18 0.50 8.46
CA THR A 142 -19.38 0.04 7.75
C THR A 142 -19.09 0.04 6.25
N GLY A 143 -19.77 -0.84 5.51
CA GLY A 143 -19.50 -1.03 4.09
C GLY A 143 -18.17 -1.72 3.81
N ASN A 144 -17.66 -1.55 2.61
CA ASN A 144 -16.49 -2.24 2.11
C ASN A 144 -15.36 -1.25 1.76
N PRO A 145 -14.71 -0.62 2.76
CA PRO A 145 -13.64 0.33 2.46
C PRO A 145 -12.44 -0.36 1.80
N THR A 146 -11.91 0.26 0.75
CA THR A 146 -10.71 -0.19 0.06
C THR A 146 -9.52 -0.17 1.01
N VAL A 147 -8.68 -1.20 0.93
CA VAL A 147 -7.42 -1.31 1.68
C VAL A 147 -6.23 -1.59 0.77
N CYS A 148 -6.48 -1.84 -0.51
CA CYS A 148 -5.43 -1.92 -1.52
C CYS A 148 -6.02 -1.50 -2.87
N SER A 149 -5.34 -0.58 -3.53
CA SER A 149 -5.72 -0.06 -4.86
C SER A 149 -4.49 0.14 -5.72
N MET A 150 -4.67 0.07 -7.02
CA MET A 150 -3.67 0.33 -8.05
C MET A 150 -4.18 1.41 -9.00
N GLY A 151 -3.29 2.22 -9.54
CA GLY A 151 -3.61 3.22 -10.56
C GLY A 151 -2.38 3.81 -11.23
N GLN A 152 -2.57 4.72 -12.15
CA GLN A 152 -1.51 5.41 -12.89
C GLN A 152 -1.81 6.90 -13.00
N TYR A 153 -0.79 7.74 -12.96
CA TYR A 153 -0.93 9.17 -13.25
C TYR A 153 -0.88 9.43 -14.76
N ARG A 154 -1.55 10.46 -15.19
CA ARG A 154 -1.37 10.99 -16.53
C ARG A 154 -0.15 11.91 -16.56
N VAL A 155 0.90 11.49 -17.24
CA VAL A 155 2.13 12.27 -17.42
C VAL A 155 1.98 13.26 -18.58
N SER A 156 1.33 12.83 -19.67
CA SER A 156 1.00 13.66 -20.82
C SER A 156 -0.32 13.17 -21.47
N PRO A 157 -0.86 13.87 -22.47
CA PRO A 157 -2.08 13.42 -23.15
C PRO A 157 -2.04 11.99 -23.71
N THR A 158 -0.86 11.47 -23.94
CA THR A 158 -0.65 10.13 -24.56
C THR A 158 0.18 9.19 -23.71
N GLU A 159 0.59 9.60 -22.49
CA GLU A 159 1.52 8.83 -21.66
C GLU A 159 1.01 8.73 -20.24
N LEU A 160 1.10 7.54 -19.69
CA LEU A 160 0.80 7.24 -18.29
C LEU A 160 2.09 6.96 -17.53
N SER A 161 2.07 7.19 -16.24
CA SER A 161 3.14 6.81 -15.31
C SER A 161 3.27 5.29 -15.19
N GLY A 162 4.28 4.84 -14.48
CA GLY A 162 4.27 3.49 -13.95
C GLY A 162 3.07 3.26 -13.00
N LYS A 163 2.77 2.01 -12.75
CA LYS A 163 1.68 1.62 -11.84
C LYS A 163 2.08 1.86 -10.39
N VAL A 164 1.16 2.43 -9.64
CA VAL A 164 1.30 2.65 -8.20
C VAL A 164 0.27 1.82 -7.46
N VAL A 165 0.74 1.01 -6.54
CA VAL A 165 -0.11 0.20 -5.65
C VAL A 165 0.09 0.69 -4.23
N ILE A 166 -1.00 1.03 -3.55
CA ILE A 166 -0.99 1.29 -2.11
C ILE A 166 -1.77 0.21 -1.37
N MET A 167 -1.18 -0.33 -0.31
CA MET A 167 -1.83 -1.28 0.59
C MET A 167 -1.69 -0.79 2.03
N THR A 168 -2.82 -0.52 2.67
CA THR A 168 -2.87 0.08 4.01
C THR A 168 -2.84 -0.94 5.15
N LEU A 169 -3.04 -2.23 4.83
CA LEU A 169 -2.92 -3.29 5.80
C LEU A 169 -1.46 -3.72 5.95
N PRO A 170 -0.92 -3.82 7.19
CA PRO A 170 0.43 -4.32 7.40
C PRO A 170 0.55 -5.77 6.91
N LEU A 171 1.50 -6.01 6.01
CA LEU A 171 1.78 -7.35 5.51
C LEU A 171 2.54 -8.20 6.54
N HIS A 172 3.42 -7.56 7.31
CA HIS A 172 4.33 -8.25 8.22
C HIS A 172 4.72 -7.35 9.40
N ASP A 173 5.06 -7.91 10.54
CA ASP A 173 5.53 -7.20 11.73
C ASP A 173 7.03 -7.38 12.02
N GLY A 174 7.78 -7.85 11.05
CA GLY A 174 9.18 -8.23 11.21
C GLY A 174 9.40 -9.67 11.70
N TYR A 175 8.39 -10.29 12.33
CA TYR A 175 8.50 -11.64 12.91
C TYR A 175 7.56 -12.64 12.24
N ARG A 176 6.39 -12.21 11.78
CA ARG A 176 5.38 -13.10 11.19
C ARG A 176 4.43 -12.34 10.27
N PRO A 177 3.92 -13.02 9.22
CA PRO A 177 2.94 -12.43 8.33
C PRO A 177 1.65 -12.10 9.08
N LYS A 178 1.03 -10.95 8.77
CA LYS A 178 -0.23 -10.50 9.35
C LYS A 178 -1.45 -10.98 8.57
N LEU A 179 -1.27 -11.31 7.32
CA LEU A 179 -2.34 -11.73 6.41
C LEU A 179 -2.12 -13.15 5.93
N GLN A 180 -3.21 -13.87 5.77
CA GLN A 180 -3.24 -15.22 5.21
C GLN A 180 -4.45 -15.38 4.28
N GLY A 181 -4.43 -16.40 3.45
CA GLY A 181 -5.51 -16.74 2.54
C GLY A 181 -5.12 -17.92 1.66
N ASN A 182 -5.79 -18.11 0.55
CA ASN A 182 -5.53 -19.18 -0.41
C ASN A 182 -4.15 -19.10 -1.09
N GLY A 183 -3.18 -18.48 -0.47
CA GLY A 183 -1.81 -18.30 -0.96
C GLY A 183 -1.08 -17.15 -0.30
N SER A 184 -1.63 -16.60 0.77
CA SER A 184 -1.06 -15.48 1.52
C SER A 184 -0.76 -14.24 0.64
N SER A 185 -0.01 -13.28 1.15
CA SER A 185 0.50 -12.13 0.37
C SER A 185 1.37 -12.53 -0.83
N ILE A 186 1.85 -13.76 -0.91
CA ILE A 186 2.61 -14.28 -2.05
C ILE A 186 1.79 -14.20 -3.33
N LYS A 187 0.52 -14.58 -3.30
CA LYS A 187 -0.36 -14.50 -4.49
C LYS A 187 -0.61 -13.06 -4.96
N LEU A 188 -0.71 -12.11 -4.04
CA LEU A 188 -0.78 -10.71 -4.42
C LEU A 188 0.46 -10.28 -5.20
N PHE A 189 1.65 -10.59 -4.68
CA PHE A 189 2.89 -10.24 -5.37
C PHE A 189 3.06 -11.02 -6.67
N GLN A 190 2.66 -12.29 -6.74
CA GLN A 190 2.63 -13.03 -8.00
C GLN A 190 1.72 -12.34 -9.01
N TYR A 191 0.50 -11.98 -8.63
CA TYR A 191 -0.41 -11.25 -9.51
C TYR A 191 0.19 -9.93 -9.99
N LEU A 192 0.76 -9.14 -9.08
CA LEU A 192 1.37 -7.87 -9.45
C LEU A 192 2.56 -8.04 -10.39
N PHE A 193 3.49 -8.92 -10.07
CA PHE A 193 4.73 -9.10 -10.84
C PHE A 193 4.58 -9.94 -12.10
N GLU A 194 3.62 -10.87 -12.13
CA GLU A 194 3.40 -11.77 -13.26
C GLU A 194 2.27 -11.31 -14.19
N THR A 195 1.48 -10.30 -13.80
CA THR A 195 0.36 -9.81 -14.60
C THR A 195 0.41 -8.31 -14.82
N GLU A 196 0.53 -7.54 -13.73
CA GLU A 196 0.35 -6.08 -13.80
C GLU A 196 1.64 -5.32 -14.13
N PHE A 197 2.79 -5.80 -13.68
CA PHE A 197 4.07 -5.12 -13.82
C PHE A 197 4.94 -5.68 -14.98
N LEU A 198 4.37 -6.56 -15.81
CA LEU A 198 5.11 -7.24 -16.89
C LEU A 198 5.40 -6.36 -18.12
N GLU A 199 4.83 -5.18 -18.24
CA GLU A 199 5.03 -4.29 -19.40
C GLU A 199 6.35 -3.52 -19.37
#